data_452378b11143ce6c8cf6e5751b7bdf0b
#
_entry.id   452378b11143ce6c8cf6e5751b7bdf0b
#
_cell.length_a   1.000
_cell.length_b   1.000
_cell.length_c   1.000
_cell.angle_alpha   90.00
_cell.angle_beta   90.00
_cell.angle_gamma   90.00
#
_symmetry.space_group_name_H-M   'P 1'
#
loop_
_entity.id
_entity.type
_entity.pdbx_description
1 polymer ?
#
loop_
_entity_poly.entity_id
_entity_poly.type
_entity_poly.pdbx_seq_one_letter_code
_entity_poly.pdbx_strand_id
1 'polypeptide(L)'
;IGPLIFDKQADIIADHLNDAKEKGATIMTGGEIENHGGGKWVKPTVIKDVDHSMKVMTDETFGPVIPVMTYEKIEDAIELANDTIYGLSAAVLGGSHEESSNIAKHIDAGAVTVQDCGATTYVFDGEKNWFKYSGIGASRMGEMGMLRFFRKKVLYAQHGETHDINAMGER
;
A
#
# COMPACT_ATOMS: atom_id res chain seq x y z
N ILE A 1 -14.33 2.65 16.84
CA ILE A 1 -12.88 2.89 16.72
C ILE A 1 -12.39 3.33 18.08
N GLY A 2 -11.28 2.75 18.55
CA GLY A 2 -10.67 3.07 19.83
C GLY A 2 -9.83 4.36 19.80
N PRO A 3 -9.22 4.73 20.97
CA PRO A 3 -8.28 5.84 21.03
C PRO A 3 -7.03 5.56 20.19
N LEU A 4 -6.34 6.62 19.79
CA LEU A 4 -5.05 6.51 19.16
C LEU A 4 -4.03 5.91 20.15
N ILE A 5 -3.22 4.96 19.68
CA ILE A 5 -2.21 4.28 20.53
C ILE A 5 -1.01 5.21 20.79
N PHE A 6 -0.78 6.16 19.92
CA PHE A 6 0.40 7.02 19.93
C PHE A 6 -0.01 8.50 19.83
N ASP A 7 0.34 9.29 20.84
CA ASP A 7 -0.11 10.68 20.94
C ASP A 7 0.32 11.57 19.77
N LYS A 8 1.54 11.38 19.24
CA LYS A 8 2.01 12.12 18.07
C LYS A 8 1.17 11.88 16.83
N GLN A 9 0.45 10.74 16.75
CA GLN A 9 -0.43 10.47 15.64
C GLN A 9 -1.57 11.48 15.53
N ALA A 10 -2.06 11.97 16.65
CA ALA A 10 -3.05 13.04 16.66
C ALA A 10 -2.52 14.33 16.00
N ASP A 11 -1.26 14.66 16.29
CA ASP A 11 -0.63 15.86 15.72
C ASP A 11 -0.43 15.72 14.20
N ILE A 12 -0.04 14.53 13.72
CA ILE A 12 0.09 14.21 12.29
C ILE A 12 -1.28 14.33 11.59
N ILE A 13 -2.32 13.72 12.18
CA ILE A 13 -3.67 13.79 11.61
C ILE A 13 -4.17 15.23 11.57
N ALA A 14 -3.94 16.02 12.64
CA ALA A 14 -4.32 17.43 12.68
C ALA A 14 -3.60 18.25 11.59
N ASP A 15 -2.30 18.02 11.42
CA ASP A 15 -1.50 18.69 10.40
C ASP A 15 -2.01 18.38 8.98
N HIS A 16 -2.26 17.10 8.67
CA HIS A 16 -2.80 16.70 7.38
C HIS A 16 -4.21 17.26 7.10
N LEU A 17 -5.07 17.28 8.11
CA LEU A 17 -6.41 17.83 7.97
C LEU A 17 -6.39 19.35 7.80
N ASN A 18 -5.48 20.05 8.48
CA ASN A 18 -5.32 21.50 8.34
C ASN A 18 -4.75 21.86 6.96
N ASP A 19 -3.70 21.17 6.52
CA ASP A 19 -3.14 21.33 5.18
C ASP A 19 -4.21 21.14 4.10
N ALA A 20 -5.02 20.09 4.21
CA ALA A 20 -6.11 19.82 3.27
C ALA A 20 -7.17 20.94 3.27
N LYS A 21 -7.58 21.43 4.45
CA LYS A 21 -8.52 22.56 4.57
C LYS A 21 -7.97 23.84 3.94
N GLU A 22 -6.72 24.18 4.25
CA GLU A 22 -6.05 25.38 3.71
C GLU A 22 -5.96 25.35 2.18
N LYS A 23 -5.85 24.14 1.61
CA LYS A 23 -5.82 23.91 0.16
C LYS A 23 -7.19 23.72 -0.49
N GLY A 24 -8.27 23.87 0.27
CA GLY A 24 -9.64 23.90 -0.25
C GLY A 24 -10.45 22.63 -0.09
N ALA A 25 -9.91 21.59 0.55
CA ALA A 25 -10.68 20.38 0.81
C ALA A 25 -11.83 20.61 1.78
N THR A 26 -12.92 19.87 1.58
CA THR A 26 -14.14 19.97 2.38
C THR A 26 -14.26 18.75 3.31
N ILE A 27 -14.34 18.99 4.62
CA ILE A 27 -14.66 17.93 5.59
C ILE A 27 -16.15 17.65 5.56
N MET A 28 -16.51 16.41 5.24
CA MET A 28 -17.90 15.95 5.17
C MET A 28 -18.39 15.43 6.52
N THR A 29 -17.52 14.81 7.29
CA THR A 29 -17.79 14.30 8.65
C THR A 29 -16.50 14.14 9.42
N GLY A 30 -16.55 14.16 10.76
CA GLY A 30 -15.38 14.03 11.63
C GLY A 30 -14.49 15.28 11.61
N GLY A 31 -13.19 15.07 11.52
CA GLY A 31 -12.18 16.14 11.39
C GLY A 31 -11.73 16.76 12.70
N GLU A 32 -12.16 16.21 13.83
CA GLU A 32 -11.82 16.71 15.16
C GLU A 32 -11.06 15.66 15.98
N ILE A 33 -10.12 16.14 16.77
CA ILE A 33 -9.42 15.34 17.77
C ILE A 33 -10.02 15.62 19.13
N GLU A 34 -10.49 14.57 19.78
CA GLU A 34 -11.15 14.64 21.07
C GLU A 34 -10.29 13.96 22.14
N ASN A 35 -10.43 14.40 23.39
CA ASN A 35 -9.78 13.79 24.54
C ASN A 35 -10.83 13.16 25.44
N HIS A 36 -10.82 11.84 25.57
CA HIS A 36 -11.73 11.10 26.42
C HIS A 36 -10.97 10.01 27.20
N GLY A 37 -11.22 9.89 28.49
CA GLY A 37 -10.65 8.83 29.32
C GLY A 37 -9.11 8.80 29.34
N GLY A 38 -8.47 9.96 29.15
CA GLY A 38 -7.02 10.07 29.10
C GLY A 38 -6.37 9.69 27.77
N GLY A 39 -7.16 9.36 26.74
CA GLY A 39 -6.69 9.05 25.40
C GLY A 39 -7.15 10.07 24.36
N LYS A 40 -6.41 10.18 23.26
CA LYS A 40 -6.77 10.99 22.08
C LYS A 40 -7.60 10.16 21.11
N TRP A 41 -8.69 10.73 20.64
CA TRP A 41 -9.65 10.08 19.76
C TRP A 41 -9.83 10.91 18.50
N VAL A 42 -10.02 10.20 17.38
CA VAL A 42 -10.37 10.82 16.09
C VAL A 42 -11.62 10.11 15.58
N LYS A 43 -12.66 10.87 15.32
CA LYS A 43 -13.85 10.35 14.64
C LYS A 43 -13.50 9.94 13.21
N PRO A 44 -14.12 8.89 12.66
CA PRO A 44 -14.03 8.61 11.22
C PRO A 44 -14.29 9.88 10.42
N THR A 45 -13.33 10.26 9.61
CA THR A 45 -13.32 11.53 8.89
C THR A 45 -13.36 11.25 7.41
N VAL A 46 -14.29 11.89 6.71
CA VAL A 46 -14.37 11.87 5.25
C VAL A 46 -14.13 13.29 4.75
N ILE A 47 -13.18 13.43 3.85
CA ILE A 47 -12.88 14.69 3.19
C ILE A 47 -12.98 14.54 1.68
N LYS A 48 -13.52 15.52 1.00
CA LYS A 48 -13.64 15.57 -0.46
C LYS A 48 -12.94 16.79 -1.04
N ASP A 49 -12.90 16.86 -2.35
CA ASP A 49 -12.24 17.93 -3.10
C ASP A 49 -10.73 17.98 -2.81
N VAL A 50 -10.11 16.81 -2.65
CA VAL A 50 -8.68 16.66 -2.40
C VAL A 50 -7.90 16.46 -3.70
N ASP A 51 -6.63 16.85 -3.68
CA ASP A 51 -5.68 16.58 -4.76
C ASP A 51 -4.29 16.21 -4.21
N HIS A 52 -3.37 15.79 -5.09
CA HIS A 52 -2.02 15.35 -4.72
C HIS A 52 -1.07 16.45 -4.24
N SER A 53 -1.51 17.70 -4.17
CA SER A 53 -0.76 18.76 -3.46
C SER A 53 -0.92 18.67 -1.94
N MET A 54 -1.92 17.90 -1.46
CA MET A 54 -2.29 17.79 -0.06
C MET A 54 -1.58 16.64 0.63
N LYS A 55 -1.08 16.86 1.84
CA LYS A 55 -0.39 15.84 2.65
C LYS A 55 -1.22 14.58 2.86
N VAL A 56 -2.53 14.73 3.04
CA VAL A 56 -3.44 13.60 3.25
C VAL A 56 -3.47 12.63 2.06
N MET A 57 -3.04 13.05 0.87
CA MET A 57 -2.95 12.24 -0.35
C MET A 57 -1.55 11.66 -0.58
N THR A 58 -0.51 12.31 -0.08
CA THR A 58 0.88 11.95 -0.37
C THR A 58 1.61 11.31 0.79
N ASP A 59 1.25 11.68 2.03
CA ASP A 59 1.91 11.23 3.24
C ASP A 59 1.08 10.15 3.96
N GLU A 60 1.73 9.33 4.77
CA GLU A 60 1.05 8.30 5.55
C GLU A 60 0.32 8.92 6.74
N THR A 61 -1.01 9.04 6.66
CA THR A 61 -1.83 9.62 7.73
C THR A 61 -1.97 8.69 8.94
N PHE A 62 -2.03 7.40 8.73
CA PHE A 62 -2.21 6.36 9.75
C PHE A 62 -3.34 6.67 10.76
N GLY A 63 -4.51 7.03 10.25
CA GLY A 63 -5.69 7.41 11.03
C GLY A 63 -6.98 7.15 10.27
N PRO A 64 -8.14 7.33 10.93
CA PRO A 64 -9.45 7.09 10.33
C PRO A 64 -9.87 8.26 9.43
N VAL A 65 -9.05 8.60 8.45
CA VAL A 65 -9.27 9.67 7.48
C VAL A 65 -9.38 9.06 6.08
N ILE A 66 -10.46 9.36 5.40
CA ILE A 66 -10.78 8.87 4.05
C ILE A 66 -10.85 10.08 3.12
N PRO A 67 -9.78 10.38 2.37
CA PRO A 67 -9.82 11.38 1.31
C PRO A 67 -10.51 10.80 0.09
N VAL A 68 -11.35 11.64 -0.55
CA VAL A 68 -12.11 11.28 -1.75
C VAL A 68 -11.80 12.27 -2.85
N MET A 69 -11.21 11.77 -3.92
CA MET A 69 -10.94 12.51 -5.15
C MET A 69 -11.79 11.95 -6.28
N THR A 70 -12.29 12.80 -7.16
CA THR A 70 -13.06 12.40 -8.34
C THR A 70 -12.18 12.36 -9.57
N TYR A 71 -12.56 11.55 -10.53
CA TYR A 71 -11.92 11.45 -11.83
C TYR A 71 -12.97 11.43 -12.93
N GLU A 72 -12.58 11.71 -14.17
CA GLU A 72 -13.47 11.67 -15.34
C GLU A 72 -13.27 10.42 -16.19
N LYS A 73 -12.03 9.95 -16.30
CA LYS A 73 -11.66 8.78 -17.09
C LYS A 73 -10.94 7.74 -16.21
N ILE A 74 -11.13 6.47 -16.55
CA ILE A 74 -10.50 5.36 -15.81
C ILE A 74 -8.97 5.45 -15.88
N GLU A 75 -8.42 5.89 -17.01
CA GLU A 75 -6.99 6.07 -17.20
C GLU A 75 -6.42 7.08 -16.19
N ASP A 76 -7.13 8.20 -15.99
CA ASP A 76 -6.75 9.23 -15.01
C ASP A 76 -6.79 8.65 -13.60
N ALA A 77 -7.80 7.84 -13.27
CA ALA A 77 -7.91 7.19 -11.97
C ALA A 77 -6.75 6.22 -11.70
N ILE A 78 -6.33 5.47 -12.71
CA ILE A 78 -5.18 4.56 -12.61
C ILE A 78 -3.89 5.35 -12.40
N GLU A 79 -3.68 6.42 -13.18
CA GLU A 79 -2.51 7.28 -13.04
C GLU A 79 -2.44 7.90 -11.64
N LEU A 80 -3.54 8.49 -11.17
CA LEU A 80 -3.65 9.07 -9.83
C LEU A 80 -3.45 8.03 -8.71
N ALA A 81 -4.01 6.83 -8.85
CA ALA A 81 -3.83 5.76 -7.87
C ALA A 81 -2.36 5.29 -7.80
N ASN A 82 -1.63 5.40 -8.89
CA ASN A 82 -0.21 5.04 -8.95
C ASN A 82 0.74 6.19 -8.60
N ASP A 83 0.25 7.43 -8.56
CA ASP A 83 1.02 8.62 -8.20
C ASP A 83 1.23 8.71 -6.67
N THR A 84 1.99 7.76 -6.15
CA THR A 84 2.37 7.67 -4.74
C THR A 84 3.71 6.95 -4.61
N ILE A 85 4.44 7.28 -3.55
CA ILE A 85 5.66 6.55 -3.18
C ILE A 85 5.37 5.20 -2.53
N TYR A 86 4.12 4.90 -2.22
CA TYR A 86 3.69 3.66 -1.58
C TYR A 86 3.07 2.68 -2.58
N GLY A 87 3.10 1.40 -2.24
CA GLY A 87 2.53 0.33 -3.05
C GLY A 87 2.30 -0.94 -2.24
N LEU A 88 1.71 -0.81 -1.04
CA LEU A 88 1.46 -1.96 -0.17
C LEU A 88 0.25 -2.77 -0.64
N SER A 89 -0.91 -2.15 -0.65
CA SER A 89 -2.16 -2.77 -1.09
C SER A 89 -3.12 -1.75 -1.66
N ALA A 90 -4.00 -2.22 -2.53
CA ALA A 90 -5.07 -1.44 -3.12
C ALA A 90 -6.36 -2.28 -3.22
N ALA A 91 -7.46 -1.61 -3.49
CA ALA A 91 -8.75 -2.24 -3.77
C ALA A 91 -9.40 -1.57 -4.97
N VAL A 92 -10.00 -2.37 -5.84
CA VAL A 92 -10.79 -1.89 -6.99
C VAL A 92 -12.23 -2.39 -6.85
N LEU A 93 -13.14 -1.44 -6.70
CA LEU A 93 -14.57 -1.66 -6.64
C LEU A 93 -15.21 -1.02 -7.88
N GLY A 94 -15.91 -1.79 -8.68
CA GLY A 94 -16.49 -1.30 -9.93
C GLY A 94 -17.80 -1.99 -10.28
N GLY A 95 -18.32 -1.73 -11.47
CA GLY A 95 -19.59 -2.25 -11.95
C GLY A 95 -19.60 -3.75 -12.20
N SER A 96 -18.45 -4.35 -12.51
CA SER A 96 -18.33 -5.80 -12.73
C SER A 96 -16.97 -6.33 -12.26
N HIS A 97 -16.90 -7.65 -12.02
CA HIS A 97 -15.64 -8.34 -11.69
C HIS A 97 -14.62 -8.23 -12.83
N GLU A 98 -15.07 -8.33 -14.07
CA GLU A 98 -14.20 -8.27 -15.24
C GLU A 98 -13.57 -6.89 -15.39
N GLU A 99 -14.38 -5.83 -15.33
CA GLU A 99 -13.91 -4.45 -15.38
C GLU A 99 -12.92 -4.16 -14.27
N SER A 100 -13.30 -4.45 -13.02
CA SER A 100 -12.47 -4.20 -11.85
C SER A 100 -11.16 -5.01 -11.91
N SER A 101 -11.19 -6.25 -12.40
CA SER A 101 -9.99 -7.07 -12.59
C SER A 101 -9.07 -6.48 -13.66
N ASN A 102 -9.63 -5.91 -14.72
CA ASN A 102 -8.82 -5.27 -15.75
C ASN A 102 -8.14 -4.01 -15.22
N ILE A 103 -8.85 -3.18 -14.45
CA ILE A 103 -8.27 -2.02 -13.79
C ILE A 103 -7.18 -2.44 -12.79
N ALA A 104 -7.45 -3.44 -11.95
CA ALA A 104 -6.54 -3.92 -10.91
C ALA A 104 -5.16 -4.34 -11.45
N LYS A 105 -5.09 -4.85 -12.69
CA LYS A 105 -3.82 -5.21 -13.34
C LYS A 105 -2.89 -4.02 -13.58
N HIS A 106 -3.42 -2.82 -13.60
CA HIS A 106 -2.67 -1.57 -13.82
C HIS A 106 -2.36 -0.82 -12.54
N ILE A 107 -2.80 -1.32 -11.38
CA ILE A 107 -2.50 -0.70 -10.08
C ILE A 107 -1.16 -1.22 -9.56
N ASP A 108 -0.25 -0.28 -9.29
CA ASP A 108 1.12 -0.54 -8.88
C ASP A 108 1.23 -0.76 -7.36
N ALA A 109 0.61 -1.83 -6.89
CA ALA A 109 0.61 -2.27 -5.49
C ALA A 109 0.86 -3.78 -5.39
N GLY A 110 1.52 -4.18 -4.30
CA GLY A 110 1.92 -5.58 -4.08
C GLY A 110 0.78 -6.55 -3.84
N ALA A 111 -0.40 -6.04 -3.48
CA ALA A 111 -1.64 -6.81 -3.43
C ALA A 111 -2.80 -5.90 -3.82
N VAL A 112 -3.63 -6.36 -4.76
CA VAL A 112 -4.83 -5.64 -5.19
C VAL A 112 -6.04 -6.55 -5.02
N THR A 113 -7.03 -6.09 -4.26
CA THR A 113 -8.31 -6.80 -4.12
C THR A 113 -9.32 -6.27 -5.13
N VAL A 114 -10.20 -7.15 -5.58
CA VAL A 114 -11.25 -6.83 -6.54
C VAL A 114 -12.60 -7.09 -5.88
N GLN A 115 -13.46 -6.09 -5.88
CA GLN A 115 -14.80 -6.09 -5.26
C GLN A 115 -14.76 -6.38 -3.74
N ASP A 116 -13.63 -6.14 -3.10
CA ASP A 116 -13.42 -6.32 -1.66
C ASP A 116 -12.29 -5.40 -1.18
N CYS A 117 -12.38 -4.88 0.06
CA CYS A 117 -11.36 -4.03 0.66
C CYS A 117 -10.55 -4.75 1.76
N GLY A 118 -10.97 -5.93 2.20
CA GLY A 118 -10.43 -6.64 3.35
C GLY A 118 -9.67 -7.92 3.04
N ALA A 119 -9.80 -8.47 1.83
CA ALA A 119 -9.25 -9.78 1.47
C ALA A 119 -7.73 -9.86 1.69
N THR A 120 -6.99 -8.78 1.51
CA THR A 120 -5.54 -8.75 1.81
C THR A 120 -5.22 -9.03 3.28
N THR A 121 -6.18 -8.91 4.18
CA THR A 121 -6.02 -9.18 5.62
C THR A 121 -6.29 -10.64 5.97
N TYR A 122 -7.17 -11.31 5.22
CA TYR A 122 -7.68 -12.64 5.54
C TYR A 122 -7.15 -13.76 4.65
N VAL A 123 -6.66 -13.43 3.44
CA VAL A 123 -6.10 -14.43 2.51
C VAL A 123 -4.61 -14.56 2.75
N PHE A 124 -4.21 -15.66 3.38
CA PHE A 124 -2.82 -15.94 3.77
C PHE A 124 -2.05 -16.76 2.74
N ASP A 125 -2.73 -17.44 1.84
CA ASP A 125 -2.10 -18.31 0.83
C ASP A 125 -1.53 -17.54 -0.36
N GLY A 126 -1.99 -16.30 -0.57
CA GLY A 126 -1.50 -15.43 -1.62
C GLY A 126 -0.15 -14.81 -1.27
N GLU A 127 0.81 -15.01 -2.12
CA GLU A 127 2.07 -14.27 -2.05
C GLU A 127 1.81 -12.81 -2.41
N LYS A 128 2.13 -11.91 -1.49
CA LYS A 128 2.08 -10.46 -1.74
C LYS A 128 3.42 -9.83 -1.43
N ASN A 129 3.87 -9.01 -2.34
CA ASN A 129 5.07 -8.21 -2.18
C ASN A 129 4.73 -6.81 -1.70
N TRP A 130 5.75 -6.05 -1.39
CA TRP A 130 5.66 -4.63 -1.16
C TRP A 130 6.33 -3.92 -2.31
N PHE A 131 5.61 -2.98 -2.91
CA PHE A 131 6.13 -2.16 -3.98
C PHE A 131 6.59 -0.82 -3.43
N LYS A 132 7.45 -0.14 -4.17
CA LYS A 132 7.95 1.19 -3.87
C LYS A 132 8.50 1.26 -2.42
N TYR A 133 8.23 2.33 -1.70
CA TYR A 133 8.70 2.51 -0.32
C TYR A 133 7.87 1.75 0.75
N SER A 134 6.83 1.03 0.37
CA SER A 134 6.07 0.22 1.32
C SER A 134 6.84 -0.93 1.93
N GLY A 135 7.97 -1.33 1.34
CA GLY A 135 8.86 -2.32 1.92
C GLY A 135 9.89 -2.88 0.95
N ILE A 136 10.81 -3.67 1.50
CA ILE A 136 11.89 -4.32 0.77
C ILE A 136 11.67 -5.83 0.80
N GLY A 137 11.58 -6.44 -0.37
CA GLY A 137 11.74 -7.87 -0.54
C GLY A 137 10.47 -8.69 -0.54
N ALA A 138 10.66 -9.96 -0.21
CA ALA A 138 9.73 -11.03 -0.47
C ALA A 138 8.48 -11.01 0.42
N SER A 139 7.44 -11.64 -0.09
CA SER A 139 6.18 -11.92 0.59
C SER A 139 6.37 -12.46 2.01
N ARG A 140 5.50 -12.04 2.92
CA ARG A 140 5.38 -12.64 4.26
C ARG A 140 4.35 -13.77 4.31
N MET A 141 3.65 -14.02 3.23
CA MET A 141 2.55 -14.98 3.13
C MET A 141 2.83 -16.02 2.07
N GLY A 142 2.02 -17.06 2.05
CA GLY A 142 2.20 -18.21 1.18
C GLY A 142 3.46 -19.02 1.51
N GLU A 143 3.85 -19.87 0.60
CA GLU A 143 5.04 -20.73 0.73
C GLU A 143 6.33 -19.90 0.87
N MET A 144 6.45 -18.82 0.10
CA MET A 144 7.62 -17.93 0.14
C MET A 144 7.75 -17.21 1.49
N GLY A 145 6.64 -16.97 2.19
CA GLY A 145 6.64 -16.41 3.52
C GLY A 145 7.42 -17.27 4.53
N MET A 146 7.33 -18.59 4.40
CA MET A 146 8.10 -19.53 5.21
C MET A 146 9.56 -19.61 4.74
N LEU A 147 9.79 -19.66 3.43
CA LEU A 147 11.15 -19.83 2.86
C LEU A 147 12.09 -18.67 3.20
N ARG A 148 11.59 -17.50 3.55
CA ARG A 148 12.43 -16.37 3.99
C ARG A 148 13.24 -16.65 5.26
N PHE A 149 12.83 -17.61 6.08
CA PHE A 149 13.54 -17.99 7.31
C PHE A 149 14.64 -19.01 7.04
N PHE A 150 14.77 -19.50 5.81
CA PHE A 150 15.76 -20.47 5.40
C PHE A 150 16.85 -19.84 4.55
N ARG A 151 18.05 -20.36 4.70
CA ARG A 151 19.17 -20.03 3.80
C ARG A 151 19.22 -21.04 2.67
N LYS A 152 19.22 -20.57 1.45
CA LYS A 152 19.44 -21.42 0.27
C LYS A 152 20.93 -21.65 0.09
N LYS A 153 21.33 -22.91 -0.12
CA LYS A 153 22.70 -23.30 -0.41
C LYS A 153 22.69 -24.19 -1.66
N VAL A 154 23.57 -23.88 -2.58
CA VAL A 154 23.81 -24.74 -3.74
C VAL A 154 25.09 -25.53 -3.52
N LEU A 155 25.04 -26.83 -3.79
CA LEU A 155 26.21 -27.71 -3.80
C LEU A 155 26.45 -28.10 -5.25
N TYR A 156 27.63 -27.77 -5.73
CA TYR A 156 28.11 -28.24 -7.01
C TYR A 156 29.14 -29.35 -6.75
N ALA A 157 28.87 -30.56 -7.24
CA ALA A 157 29.81 -31.67 -7.16
C ALA A 157 30.29 -31.97 -8.58
N GLN A 158 31.61 -31.87 -8.80
CA GLN A 158 32.24 -32.23 -10.05
C GLN A 158 32.62 -33.71 -9.99
N HIS A 159 32.08 -34.49 -10.91
CA HIS A 159 32.35 -35.92 -11.07
C HIS A 159 33.00 -36.27 -12.41
N GLY A 160 33.20 -35.28 -13.28
CA GLY A 160 33.86 -35.45 -14.57
C GLY A 160 35.38 -35.24 -14.51
N GLU A 161 36.03 -35.46 -15.64
CA GLU A 161 37.45 -35.13 -15.79
C GLU A 161 37.67 -33.61 -15.71
N THR A 162 38.84 -33.23 -15.18
CA THR A 162 39.23 -31.81 -15.13
C THR A 162 39.50 -31.30 -16.54
N HIS A 163 38.85 -30.24 -16.94
CA HIS A 163 39.15 -29.59 -18.22
C HIS A 163 40.46 -28.81 -18.14
N ASP A 164 41.24 -28.88 -19.23
CA ASP A 164 42.40 -28.02 -19.37
C ASP A 164 41.95 -26.56 -19.43
N ILE A 165 42.50 -25.73 -18.54
CA ILE A 165 42.18 -24.32 -18.44
C ILE A 165 42.50 -23.56 -19.74
N ASN A 166 43.52 -24.06 -20.50
CA ASN A 166 43.88 -23.44 -21.78
C ASN A 166 42.83 -23.69 -22.86
N ALA A 167 42.09 -24.79 -22.80
CA ALA A 167 41.00 -25.09 -23.74
C ALA A 167 39.75 -24.22 -23.48
N MET A 168 39.66 -23.56 -22.33
CA MET A 168 38.55 -22.63 -22.00
C MET A 168 38.77 -21.21 -22.51
N GLY A 169 39.99 -20.86 -22.86
CA GLY A 169 40.36 -19.51 -23.39
C GLY A 169 40.07 -19.28 -24.85
N GLU A 170 39.68 -20.31 -25.60
CA GLU A 170 39.47 -20.24 -27.07
C GLU A 170 38.01 -20.16 -27.51
N ARG A 171 37.09 -19.67 -26.65
CA ARG A 171 35.68 -19.51 -27.02
C ARG A 171 35.26 -18.05 -26.99
#